data_aab6fba99538d2cce0bd034a0dc30f41
#
_entry.id   aab6fba99538d2cce0bd034a0dc30f41
#
_cell.length_a   1.000
_cell.length_b   1.000
_cell.length_c   1.000
_cell.angle_alpha   90.00
_cell.angle_beta   90.00
_cell.angle_gamma   90.00
#
_symmetry.space_group_name_H-M   'P 1'
#
loop_
_entity.id
_entity.type
_entity.pdbx_description
1 polymer ?
#
loop_
_entity_poly.entity_id
_entity_poly.type
_entity_poly.pdbx_seq_one_letter_code
_entity_poly.pdbx_strand_id
1 'polypeptide(L)'
;MLNKAHLAGLLALIGAPAAAQAVVPRWNPKASENNQLIPAFNHGAVESVLNAIGARHQRSGSDPAKPMIVTILPSGQRAVIALSACNRIGTACKALSIQASWTEAAAVPPQRLSEAIGRFNQRYAFAKAFVTADGRPALQYYLTGDFGFLRGNLAVDLLVFADQAERFAREVLQPLGRK
;
A
#
# COMPACT_ATOMS: atom_id res chain seq x y z
N MET A 1 -70.73 -26.05 11.26
CA MET A 1 -69.69 -26.25 12.30
C MET A 1 -68.32 -26.16 11.61
N LEU A 2 -67.62 -25.00 11.71
CA LEU A 2 -66.34 -24.78 11.04
C LEU A 2 -65.19 -24.94 12.05
N ASN A 3 -64.30 -25.90 11.76
CA ASN A 3 -63.07 -26.11 12.53
C ASN A 3 -61.99 -25.16 12.01
N LYS A 4 -61.49 -24.24 12.87
CA LYS A 4 -60.34 -23.41 12.61
C LYS A 4 -59.07 -24.14 13.06
N ALA A 5 -58.24 -24.55 12.10
CA ALA A 5 -56.89 -25.05 12.37
C ALA A 5 -55.91 -23.84 12.48
N HIS A 6 -55.26 -23.69 13.62
CA HIS A 6 -54.17 -22.72 13.83
C HIS A 6 -52.86 -23.32 13.34
N LEU A 7 -52.27 -22.75 12.26
CA LEU A 7 -50.92 -23.05 11.83
C LEU A 7 -49.97 -22.15 12.63
N ALA A 8 -49.19 -22.73 13.54
CA ALA A 8 -48.08 -22.06 14.21
C ALA A 8 -46.84 -22.13 13.33
N GLY A 9 -46.44 -20.99 12.75
CA GLY A 9 -45.22 -20.87 11.98
C GLY A 9 -44.00 -20.76 12.89
N LEU A 10 -43.10 -21.72 12.81
CA LEU A 10 -41.79 -21.72 13.45
C LEU A 10 -40.85 -20.83 12.62
N LEU A 11 -40.51 -19.61 13.11
CA LEU A 11 -39.42 -18.79 12.54
C LEU A 11 -38.08 -19.37 13.02
N ALA A 12 -37.36 -20.04 12.13
CA ALA A 12 -35.98 -20.42 12.36
C ALA A 12 -35.08 -19.18 12.18
N LEU A 13 -34.53 -18.65 13.26
CA LEU A 13 -33.47 -17.62 13.25
C LEU A 13 -32.19 -18.30 12.75
N ILE A 14 -31.85 -18.08 11.48
CA ILE A 14 -30.56 -18.46 10.92
C ILE A 14 -29.55 -17.40 11.41
N GLY A 15 -28.82 -17.74 12.46
CA GLY A 15 -27.67 -16.92 12.93
C GLY A 15 -26.59 -16.91 11.85
N ALA A 16 -26.31 -15.73 11.27
CA ALA A 16 -25.16 -15.54 10.39
C ALA A 16 -23.87 -15.80 11.17
N PRO A 17 -22.91 -16.57 10.63
CA PRO A 17 -21.63 -16.76 11.29
C PRO A 17 -20.92 -15.40 11.38
N ALA A 18 -20.55 -14.98 12.60
CA ALA A 18 -19.68 -13.83 12.82
C ALA A 18 -18.34 -14.11 12.11
N ALA A 19 -18.07 -13.36 11.05
CA ALA A 19 -16.77 -13.41 10.38
C ALA A 19 -15.70 -13.03 11.43
N ALA A 20 -14.87 -14.00 11.80
CA ALA A 20 -13.72 -13.75 12.66
C ALA A 20 -12.83 -12.71 11.97
N GLN A 21 -12.74 -11.52 12.53
CA GLN A 21 -11.81 -10.50 12.06
C GLN A 21 -10.41 -11.05 12.27
N ALA A 22 -9.70 -11.32 11.17
CA ALA A 22 -8.31 -11.73 11.23
C ALA A 22 -7.51 -10.64 11.95
N VAL A 23 -6.92 -11.01 13.08
CA VAL A 23 -6.03 -10.10 13.82
C VAL A 23 -4.83 -9.80 12.93
N VAL A 24 -4.74 -8.57 12.44
CA VAL A 24 -3.59 -8.12 11.63
C VAL A 24 -2.35 -8.17 12.53
N PRO A 25 -1.31 -8.94 12.18
CA PRO A 25 -0.10 -9.01 12.99
C PRO A 25 0.49 -7.62 13.14
N ARG A 26 0.72 -7.17 14.37
CA ARG A 26 1.41 -5.92 14.64
C ARG A 26 2.90 -6.16 14.38
N TRP A 27 3.51 -5.41 13.44
CA TRP A 27 4.94 -5.51 13.19
C TRP A 27 5.75 -5.32 14.49
N ASN A 28 6.67 -6.27 14.74
CA ASN A 28 7.55 -6.23 15.91
C ASN A 28 8.94 -5.71 15.50
N PRO A 29 9.32 -4.47 15.86
CA PRO A 29 10.62 -3.91 15.51
C PRO A 29 11.81 -4.65 16.15
N LYS A 30 11.59 -5.44 17.21
CA LYS A 30 12.61 -6.20 17.93
C LYS A 30 12.76 -7.64 17.43
N ALA A 31 11.99 -8.05 16.42
CA ALA A 31 12.09 -9.41 15.87
C ALA A 31 13.47 -9.63 15.23
N SER A 32 14.09 -10.78 15.52
CA SER A 32 15.42 -11.13 14.99
C SER A 32 15.48 -11.17 13.47
N GLU A 33 14.37 -11.52 12.83
CA GLU A 33 14.21 -11.56 11.37
C GLU A 33 14.42 -10.19 10.70
N ASN A 34 14.30 -9.10 11.46
CA ASN A 34 14.55 -7.74 10.93
C ASN A 34 16.04 -7.52 10.56
N ASN A 35 16.95 -8.29 11.17
CA ASN A 35 18.38 -8.26 10.86
C ASN A 35 18.75 -9.15 9.66
N GLN A 36 17.79 -9.86 9.05
CA GLN A 36 18.03 -10.69 7.90
C GLN A 36 18.39 -9.82 6.68
N LEU A 37 19.50 -10.15 6.03
CA LEU A 37 19.89 -9.53 4.76
C LEU A 37 19.01 -10.06 3.62
N ILE A 38 18.40 -9.18 2.86
CA ILE A 38 17.78 -9.43 1.56
C ILE A 38 18.87 -9.15 0.51
N PRO A 39 19.45 -10.16 -0.14
CA PRO A 39 20.58 -9.95 -1.05
C PRO A 39 20.16 -9.27 -2.36
N ALA A 40 18.90 -9.41 -2.75
CA ALA A 40 18.29 -8.75 -3.90
C ALA A 40 16.78 -8.72 -3.73
N PHE A 41 16.12 -7.70 -4.27
CA PHE A 41 14.66 -7.64 -4.26
C PHE A 41 14.08 -8.67 -5.23
N ASN A 42 13.03 -9.36 -4.79
CA ASN A 42 12.18 -10.24 -5.58
C ASN A 42 10.80 -10.31 -4.93
N HIS A 43 9.84 -10.94 -5.60
CA HIS A 43 8.48 -11.06 -5.06
C HIS A 43 8.47 -11.65 -3.65
N GLY A 44 9.11 -12.81 -3.43
CA GLY A 44 9.07 -13.50 -2.13
C GLY A 44 9.65 -12.68 -0.98
N ALA A 45 10.77 -12.00 -1.21
CA ALA A 45 11.40 -11.16 -0.20
C ALA A 45 10.49 -9.97 0.19
N VAL A 46 9.91 -9.29 -0.81
CA VAL A 46 9.03 -8.14 -0.57
C VAL A 46 7.71 -8.57 0.06
N GLU A 47 7.09 -9.65 -0.42
CA GLU A 47 5.85 -10.22 0.13
C GLU A 47 6.01 -10.64 1.59
N SER A 48 7.17 -11.24 1.95
CA SER A 48 7.49 -11.58 3.34
C SER A 48 7.46 -10.36 4.26
N VAL A 49 7.97 -9.22 3.80
CA VAL A 49 7.92 -7.97 4.57
C VAL A 49 6.51 -7.39 4.62
N LEU A 50 5.79 -7.37 3.49
CA LEU A 50 4.39 -6.92 3.45
C LEU A 50 3.50 -7.71 4.41
N ASN A 51 3.66 -9.03 4.47
CA ASN A 51 2.97 -9.88 5.44
C ASN A 51 3.30 -9.49 6.87
N ALA A 52 4.58 -9.25 7.18
CA ALA A 52 5.03 -8.90 8.52
C ALA A 52 4.45 -7.57 9.02
N ILE A 53 4.26 -6.58 8.12
CA ILE A 53 3.64 -5.30 8.46
C ILE A 53 2.11 -5.33 8.38
N GLY A 54 1.51 -6.47 8.02
CA GLY A 54 0.04 -6.62 7.89
C GLY A 54 -0.57 -5.97 6.64
N ALA A 55 0.22 -5.76 5.60
CA ALA A 55 -0.26 -5.25 4.31
C ALA A 55 -0.89 -6.38 3.49
N ARG A 56 -2.03 -6.10 2.83
CA ARG A 56 -2.60 -7.01 1.83
C ARG A 56 -1.93 -6.76 0.49
N HIS A 57 -1.65 -7.81 -0.27
CA HIS A 57 -0.95 -7.66 -1.54
C HIS A 57 -1.31 -8.75 -2.55
N GLN A 58 -1.02 -8.47 -3.82
CA GLN A 58 -1.04 -9.45 -4.90
C GLN A 58 0.00 -9.08 -5.96
N ARG A 59 0.58 -10.08 -6.60
CA ARG A 59 1.47 -9.88 -7.75
C ARG A 59 0.70 -9.32 -8.92
N SER A 60 1.36 -8.46 -9.71
CA SER A 60 0.78 -7.80 -10.86
C SER A 60 1.81 -7.74 -12.00
N GLY A 61 1.32 -7.52 -13.22
CA GLY A 61 2.16 -7.51 -14.41
C GLY A 61 2.44 -8.90 -14.96
N SER A 62 2.66 -8.98 -16.28
CA SER A 62 2.94 -10.21 -17.02
C SER A 62 4.41 -10.38 -17.42
N ASP A 63 5.20 -9.30 -17.31
CA ASP A 63 6.62 -9.32 -17.65
C ASP A 63 7.45 -9.77 -16.44
N PRO A 64 8.06 -10.97 -16.49
CA PRO A 64 8.86 -11.46 -15.38
C PRO A 64 10.11 -10.60 -15.11
N ALA A 65 10.62 -9.85 -16.08
CA ALA A 65 11.75 -8.94 -15.89
C ALA A 65 11.36 -7.61 -15.22
N LYS A 66 10.05 -7.36 -15.06
CA LYS A 66 9.50 -6.17 -14.41
C LYS A 66 8.48 -6.55 -13.32
N PRO A 67 8.90 -7.24 -12.26
CA PRO A 67 7.99 -7.71 -11.24
C PRO A 67 7.29 -6.56 -10.55
N MET A 68 5.98 -6.68 -10.36
CA MET A 68 5.16 -5.68 -9.67
C MET A 68 4.26 -6.33 -8.61
N ILE A 69 3.98 -5.58 -7.56
CA ILE A 69 3.05 -5.95 -6.49
C ILE A 69 2.09 -4.79 -6.28
N VAL A 70 0.80 -5.05 -6.35
CA VAL A 70 -0.22 -4.12 -5.86
C VAL A 70 -0.43 -4.42 -4.37
N THR A 71 -0.39 -3.39 -3.54
CA THR A 71 -0.56 -3.55 -2.09
C THR A 71 -1.56 -2.56 -1.52
N ILE A 72 -2.20 -2.96 -0.43
CA ILE A 72 -2.94 -2.07 0.47
C ILE A 72 -2.16 -2.06 1.78
N LEU A 73 -1.53 -0.93 2.05
CA LEU A 73 -0.71 -0.71 3.23
C LEU A 73 -1.56 -0.68 4.52
N PRO A 74 -0.96 -0.80 5.71
CA PRO A 74 -1.70 -0.77 6.98
C PRO A 74 -2.56 0.47 7.19
N SER A 75 -2.19 1.61 6.59
CA SER A 75 -2.99 2.84 6.57
C SER A 75 -4.24 2.77 5.69
N GLY A 76 -4.45 1.67 4.97
CA GLY A 76 -5.52 1.55 3.96
C GLY A 76 -5.15 2.13 2.58
N GLN A 77 -3.99 2.77 2.45
CA GLN A 77 -3.55 3.35 1.19
C GLN A 77 -3.15 2.25 0.19
N ARG A 78 -3.74 2.33 -1.02
CA ARG A 78 -3.31 1.48 -2.15
C ARG A 78 -2.02 2.02 -2.75
N ALA A 79 -1.06 1.14 -3.00
CA ALA A 79 0.19 1.46 -3.66
C ALA A 79 0.59 0.36 -4.65
N VAL A 80 1.52 0.70 -5.55
CA VAL A 80 2.18 -0.24 -6.44
C VAL A 80 3.66 -0.26 -6.08
N ILE A 81 4.20 -1.44 -5.87
CA ILE A 81 5.63 -1.69 -5.73
C ILE A 81 6.11 -2.24 -7.06
N ALA A 82 7.09 -1.57 -7.69
CA ALA A 82 7.72 -2.03 -8.91
C ALA A 82 9.20 -2.34 -8.62
N LEU A 83 9.64 -3.53 -9.02
CA LEU A 83 11.04 -3.93 -8.94
C LEU A 83 11.72 -3.60 -10.27
N SER A 84 12.97 -3.16 -10.20
CA SER A 84 13.72 -2.73 -11.38
C SER A 84 15.19 -3.12 -11.30
N ALA A 85 15.92 -2.93 -12.41
CA ALA A 85 17.28 -3.43 -12.57
C ALA A 85 17.38 -4.94 -12.25
N CYS A 86 16.41 -5.71 -12.76
CA CYS A 86 16.29 -7.14 -12.52
C CYS A 86 17.11 -7.97 -13.51
N ASN A 87 17.43 -9.21 -13.11
CA ASN A 87 17.81 -10.24 -14.08
C ASN A 87 16.60 -10.60 -14.98
N ARG A 88 16.84 -11.37 -16.05
CA ARG A 88 15.82 -11.70 -17.08
C ARG A 88 14.56 -12.36 -16.52
N ILE A 89 14.66 -13.05 -15.39
CA ILE A 89 13.56 -13.79 -14.76
C ILE A 89 13.00 -13.10 -13.50
N GLY A 90 13.43 -11.88 -13.18
CA GLY A 90 12.89 -11.06 -12.07
C GLY A 90 13.16 -11.59 -10.67
N THR A 91 14.12 -12.51 -10.49
CA THR A 91 14.44 -13.11 -9.19
C THR A 91 15.53 -12.37 -8.42
N ALA A 92 16.24 -11.45 -9.09
CA ALA A 92 17.26 -10.62 -8.49
C ALA A 92 17.17 -9.21 -9.07
N CYS A 93 16.53 -8.30 -8.34
CA CYS A 93 16.38 -6.90 -8.71
C CYS A 93 17.20 -6.02 -7.74
N LYS A 94 17.82 -4.98 -8.27
CA LYS A 94 18.69 -4.08 -7.51
C LYS A 94 17.97 -2.85 -6.99
N ALA A 95 16.74 -2.62 -7.44
CA ALA A 95 15.97 -1.46 -7.01
C ALA A 95 14.49 -1.80 -6.85
N LEU A 96 13.85 -1.01 -6.00
CA LEU A 96 12.43 -1.04 -5.69
C LEU A 96 11.91 0.38 -5.67
N SER A 97 10.76 0.61 -6.30
CA SER A 97 9.99 1.83 -6.10
C SER A 97 8.61 1.49 -5.53
N ILE A 98 8.13 2.30 -4.61
CA ILE A 98 6.74 2.27 -4.16
C ILE A 98 6.06 3.57 -4.56
N GLN A 99 4.87 3.48 -5.15
CA GLN A 99 4.09 4.62 -5.59
C GLN A 99 2.63 4.49 -5.18
N ALA A 100 2.09 5.56 -4.60
CA ALA A 100 0.66 5.77 -4.44
C ALA A 100 0.20 6.89 -5.38
N SER A 101 -1.01 6.81 -5.93
CA SER A 101 -1.61 7.85 -6.75
C SER A 101 -3.09 7.98 -6.45
N TRP A 102 -3.63 9.18 -6.67
CA TRP A 102 -5.02 9.52 -6.39
C TRP A 102 -5.69 10.09 -7.63
N THR A 103 -6.94 9.72 -7.84
CA THR A 103 -7.75 10.19 -8.98
C THR A 103 -8.54 11.47 -8.69
N GLU A 104 -8.66 11.84 -7.43
CA GLU A 104 -9.64 12.81 -6.91
C GLU A 104 -9.27 14.28 -7.18
N ALA A 105 -8.09 14.55 -7.73
CA ALA A 105 -7.64 15.93 -7.98
C ALA A 105 -8.03 16.50 -9.34
N ALA A 106 -8.78 15.78 -10.15
CA ALA A 106 -9.12 16.21 -11.53
C ALA A 106 -9.87 17.57 -11.63
N ALA A 107 -10.50 18.01 -10.54
CA ALA A 107 -11.20 19.30 -10.47
C ALA A 107 -10.34 20.45 -9.89
N VAL A 108 -9.08 20.17 -9.51
CA VAL A 108 -8.20 21.15 -8.90
C VAL A 108 -7.37 21.84 -9.98
N PRO A 109 -7.29 23.19 -10.00
CA PRO A 109 -6.40 23.90 -10.92
C PRO A 109 -4.96 23.40 -10.81
N PRO A 110 -4.27 23.06 -11.92
CA PRO A 110 -2.93 22.46 -11.90
C PRO A 110 -1.91 23.29 -11.10
N GLN A 111 -1.99 24.61 -11.16
CA GLN A 111 -1.10 25.49 -10.40
C GLN A 111 -1.28 25.32 -8.89
N ARG A 112 -2.51 25.30 -8.39
CA ARG A 112 -2.80 25.10 -6.94
C ARG A 112 -2.31 23.73 -6.45
N LEU A 113 -2.48 22.71 -7.28
CA LEU A 113 -1.96 21.37 -6.96
C LEU A 113 -0.43 21.37 -6.89
N SER A 114 0.25 21.98 -7.87
CA SER A 114 1.72 22.08 -7.90
C SER A 114 2.28 22.85 -6.70
N GLU A 115 1.67 23.95 -6.32
CA GLU A 115 2.07 24.74 -5.14
C GLU A 115 1.91 23.93 -3.84
N ALA A 116 0.79 23.21 -3.69
CA ALA A 116 0.54 22.39 -2.51
C ALA A 116 1.53 21.20 -2.43
N ILE A 117 1.84 20.56 -3.56
CA ILE A 117 2.88 19.53 -3.67
C ILE A 117 4.27 20.11 -3.32
N GLY A 118 4.59 21.31 -3.81
CA GLY A 118 5.85 21.99 -3.49
C GLY A 118 6.02 22.20 -1.99
N ARG A 119 4.99 22.71 -1.29
CA ARG A 119 5.01 22.86 0.17
C ARG A 119 5.14 21.53 0.92
N PHE A 120 4.48 20.49 0.43
CA PHE A 120 4.60 19.14 1.01
C PHE A 120 6.04 18.63 0.90
N ASN A 121 6.65 18.72 -0.27
CA ASN A 121 8.04 18.29 -0.51
C ASN A 121 9.07 19.09 0.30
N GLN A 122 8.80 20.36 0.60
CA GLN A 122 9.66 21.17 1.50
C GLN A 122 9.62 20.69 2.95
N ARG A 123 8.44 20.17 3.38
CA ARG A 123 8.24 19.70 4.75
C ARG A 123 8.69 18.27 4.96
N TYR A 124 8.53 17.41 3.94
CA TYR A 124 8.74 15.96 4.02
C TYR A 124 9.75 15.50 2.97
N ALA A 125 10.91 15.03 3.44
CA ALA A 125 12.03 14.66 2.56
C ALA A 125 12.06 13.17 2.18
N PHE A 126 11.30 12.30 2.87
CA PHE A 126 11.40 10.85 2.70
C PHE A 126 10.86 10.38 1.35
N ALA A 127 9.65 10.80 0.97
CA ALA A 127 9.04 10.46 -0.30
C ALA A 127 8.75 11.72 -1.12
N LYS A 128 8.86 11.62 -2.44
CA LYS A 128 8.62 12.72 -3.36
C LYS A 128 7.17 12.72 -3.84
N ALA A 129 6.47 13.83 -3.64
CA ALA A 129 5.18 14.08 -4.27
C ALA A 129 5.34 14.75 -5.62
N PHE A 130 4.52 14.39 -6.60
CA PHE A 130 4.54 14.93 -7.96
C PHE A 130 3.17 14.78 -8.64
N VAL A 131 3.04 15.37 -9.84
CA VAL A 131 1.90 15.15 -10.74
C VAL A 131 2.35 14.20 -11.83
N THR A 132 1.61 13.12 -12.05
CA THR A 132 1.87 12.17 -13.14
C THR A 132 1.54 12.77 -14.51
N ALA A 133 1.99 12.14 -15.58
CA ALA A 133 1.74 12.63 -16.95
C ALA A 133 0.24 12.72 -17.29
N ASP A 134 -0.60 11.91 -16.66
CA ASP A 134 -2.06 11.93 -16.79
C ASP A 134 -2.75 12.86 -15.77
N GLY A 135 -1.99 13.75 -15.11
CA GLY A 135 -2.50 14.82 -14.25
C GLY A 135 -2.85 14.38 -12.82
N ARG A 136 -2.60 13.14 -12.43
CA ARG A 136 -2.90 12.65 -11.09
C ARG A 136 -1.81 13.02 -10.07
N PRO A 137 -2.17 13.46 -8.85
CA PRO A 137 -1.21 13.57 -7.77
C PRO A 137 -0.68 12.19 -7.37
N ALA A 138 0.61 12.11 -7.11
CA ALA A 138 1.28 10.87 -6.73
C ALA A 138 2.36 11.13 -5.69
N LEU A 139 2.66 10.09 -4.91
CA LEU A 139 3.77 10.03 -3.98
C LEU A 139 4.63 8.82 -4.34
N GLN A 140 5.94 8.97 -4.38
CA GLN A 140 6.89 7.91 -4.72
C GLN A 140 8.08 7.91 -3.76
N TYR A 141 8.52 6.71 -3.43
CA TYR A 141 9.80 6.45 -2.76
C TYR A 141 10.58 5.41 -3.57
N TYR A 142 11.91 5.59 -3.65
CA TYR A 142 12.81 4.73 -4.41
C TYR A 142 13.95 4.23 -3.54
N LEU A 143 14.23 2.92 -3.63
CA LEU A 143 15.25 2.22 -2.88
C LEU A 143 16.23 1.53 -3.82
N THR A 144 17.51 1.56 -3.48
CA THR A 144 18.54 0.73 -4.10
C THR A 144 19.03 -0.33 -3.13
N GLY A 145 19.35 -1.51 -3.63
CA GLY A 145 19.81 -2.65 -2.85
C GLY A 145 20.92 -3.40 -3.57
N ASP A 146 21.88 -2.68 -4.20
CA ASP A 146 22.99 -3.29 -4.95
C ASP A 146 23.86 -4.21 -4.08
N PHE A 147 23.97 -3.91 -2.80
CA PHE A 147 24.76 -4.68 -1.82
C PHE A 147 23.87 -5.42 -0.81
N GLY A 148 22.60 -5.61 -1.14
CA GLY A 148 21.59 -6.15 -0.25
C GLY A 148 20.89 -5.08 0.59
N PHE A 149 19.85 -5.50 1.30
CA PHE A 149 19.00 -4.62 2.11
C PHE A 149 18.52 -5.35 3.37
N LEU A 150 18.52 -4.69 4.52
CA LEU A 150 18.01 -5.31 5.75
C LEU A 150 16.48 -5.39 5.71
N ARG A 151 15.95 -6.55 6.05
CA ARG A 151 14.51 -6.81 6.09
C ARG A 151 13.75 -5.80 6.95
N GLY A 152 14.30 -5.45 8.12
CA GLY A 152 13.73 -4.46 9.02
C GLY A 152 13.70 -3.06 8.43
N ASN A 153 14.74 -2.66 7.67
CA ASN A 153 14.76 -1.36 7.00
C ASN A 153 13.64 -1.29 5.95
N LEU A 154 13.45 -2.33 5.13
CA LEU A 154 12.36 -2.37 4.17
C LEU A 154 10.98 -2.27 4.86
N ALA A 155 10.80 -2.92 6.00
CA ALA A 155 9.56 -2.80 6.78
C ALA A 155 9.32 -1.37 7.27
N VAL A 156 10.36 -0.71 7.80
CA VAL A 156 10.28 0.69 8.25
C VAL A 156 9.98 1.62 7.07
N ASP A 157 10.66 1.45 5.94
CA ASP A 157 10.45 2.28 4.75
C ASP A 157 9.02 2.18 4.23
N LEU A 158 8.43 0.98 4.20
CA LEU A 158 7.04 0.77 3.80
C LEU A 158 6.05 1.39 4.79
N LEU A 159 6.32 1.33 6.10
CA LEU A 159 5.49 1.94 7.14
C LEU A 159 5.57 3.47 7.12
N VAL A 160 6.78 4.03 6.94
CA VAL A 160 6.97 5.48 6.79
C VAL A 160 6.31 5.99 5.51
N PHE A 161 6.41 5.23 4.40
CA PHE A 161 5.69 5.57 3.18
C PHE A 161 4.18 5.59 3.40
N ALA A 162 3.63 4.62 4.14
CA ALA A 162 2.20 4.56 4.47
C ALA A 162 1.76 5.80 5.27
N ASP A 163 2.52 6.21 6.30
CA ASP A 163 2.26 7.43 7.07
C ASP A 163 2.32 8.69 6.20
N GLN A 164 3.33 8.80 5.33
CA GLN A 164 3.43 9.95 4.45
C GLN A 164 2.34 10.02 3.39
N ALA A 165 1.89 8.88 2.87
CA ALA A 165 0.77 8.82 1.93
C ALA A 165 -0.55 9.27 2.60
N GLU A 166 -0.77 8.89 3.85
CA GLU A 166 -1.90 9.38 4.65
C GLU A 166 -1.82 10.90 4.90
N ARG A 167 -0.62 11.39 5.27
CA ARG A 167 -0.38 12.85 5.46
C ARG A 167 -0.62 13.61 4.16
N PHE A 168 -0.14 13.11 3.02
CA PHE A 168 -0.36 13.73 1.73
C PHE A 168 -1.85 13.83 1.40
N ALA A 169 -2.61 12.78 1.61
CA ALA A 169 -4.06 12.80 1.41
C ALA A 169 -4.73 13.85 2.32
N ARG A 170 -4.35 13.90 3.60
CA ARG A 170 -4.95 14.81 4.60
C ARG A 170 -4.51 16.28 4.42
N GLU A 171 -3.22 16.53 4.16
CA GLU A 171 -2.65 17.88 4.17
C GLU A 171 -2.66 18.55 2.80
N VAL A 172 -2.70 17.75 1.71
CA VAL A 172 -2.69 18.26 0.33
C VAL A 172 -4.03 18.06 -0.34
N LEU A 173 -4.54 16.83 -0.40
CA LEU A 173 -5.71 16.53 -1.24
C LEU A 173 -7.02 16.97 -0.61
N GLN A 174 -7.25 16.69 0.68
CA GLN A 174 -8.47 17.09 1.38
C GLN A 174 -8.73 18.61 1.35
N PRO A 175 -7.74 19.49 1.62
CA PRO A 175 -7.97 20.93 1.52
C PRO A 175 -8.24 21.42 0.10
N LEU A 176 -7.70 20.75 -0.92
CA LEU A 176 -7.92 21.10 -2.32
C LEU A 176 -9.30 20.67 -2.83
N GLY A 177 -9.86 19.58 -2.30
CA GLY A 177 -11.19 19.08 -2.62
C GLY A 177 -12.34 19.79 -1.88
N ARG A 178 -12.06 20.58 -0.86
CA ARG A 178 -13.08 21.40 -0.18
C ARG A 178 -13.34 22.67 -0.99
N LYS A 179 -14.54 22.77 -1.57
CA LYS A 179 -15.09 24.00 -2.15
C LYS A 179 -15.71 24.84 -1.05
#